data_ed3bc64cfa2f4ac2ad071d0b8d0639a7
#
_entry.id   ed3bc64cfa2f4ac2ad071d0b8d0639a7
#
_cell.length_a   1.000
_cell.length_b   1.000
_cell.length_c   1.000
_cell.angle_alpha   90.00
_cell.angle_beta   90.00
_cell.angle_gamma   90.00
#
_symmetry.space_group_name_H-M   'P 1'
#
loop_
_entity.id
_entity.type
_entity.pdbx_description
1 polymer ?
#
loop_
_entity_poly.entity_id
_entity_poly.type
_entity_poly.pdbx_seq_one_letter_code
_entity_poly.pdbx_strand_id
1 'polypeptide(L)'
;MGNVQISFMEKSDIQESANVLSVAMLDNPLHVAVFQGKGEKERLEIEKMFCELFIELPGIVFIAKENQNIIGVMRMNSCEGRKAADVPKNIKDENDIGWRKSVWHAEWARRDPLEQHWHLGPIGVLPSHQGSGIGSMLMDRFCREVDACFAKAYLETEGDKNVRFYEKFGFKIVRESEIFNVKNRYMLRDSSA
;
A
#
# COMPACT_ATOMS: atom_id res chain seq x y z
N MET A 1 -22.35 8.83 -12.46
CA MET A 1 -21.09 8.84 -11.72
C MET A 1 -20.78 10.29 -11.43
N GLY A 2 -20.52 10.65 -10.17
CA GLY A 2 -20.04 11.98 -9.81
C GLY A 2 -18.69 12.27 -10.47
N ASN A 3 -18.32 13.55 -10.52
CA ASN A 3 -17.02 13.95 -11.05
C ASN A 3 -15.93 13.62 -10.03
N VAL A 4 -15.17 12.53 -10.27
CA VAL A 4 -14.05 12.13 -9.40
C VAL A 4 -12.81 12.91 -9.81
N GLN A 5 -12.17 13.57 -8.84
CA GLN A 5 -10.93 14.32 -9.03
C GLN A 5 -9.79 13.71 -8.24
N ILE A 6 -8.61 13.65 -8.85
CA ILE A 6 -7.36 13.24 -8.18
C ILE A 6 -6.56 14.49 -7.83
N SER A 7 -6.24 14.66 -6.54
CA SER A 7 -5.40 15.75 -6.03
C SER A 7 -4.35 15.26 -5.06
N PHE A 8 -3.41 16.11 -4.69
CA PHE A 8 -2.52 15.85 -3.56
C PHE A 8 -3.30 15.89 -2.26
N MET A 9 -2.91 15.05 -1.32
CA MET A 9 -3.41 15.07 0.06
C MET A 9 -2.85 16.28 0.80
N GLU A 10 -3.70 17.01 1.50
CA GLU A 10 -3.31 18.07 2.43
C GLU A 10 -3.27 17.54 3.88
N LYS A 11 -2.68 18.30 4.80
CA LYS A 11 -2.62 17.90 6.22
C LYS A 11 -4.00 17.70 6.84
N SER A 12 -4.98 18.48 6.42
CA SER A 12 -6.38 18.35 6.84
C SER A 12 -7.05 17.05 6.38
N ASP A 13 -6.54 16.43 5.32
CA ASP A 13 -7.09 15.21 4.73
C ASP A 13 -6.58 13.92 5.41
N ILE A 14 -5.56 14.02 6.29
CA ILE A 14 -4.85 12.84 6.84
C ILE A 14 -5.82 11.89 7.54
N GLN A 15 -6.64 12.38 8.44
CA GLN A 15 -7.54 11.54 9.24
C GLN A 15 -8.57 10.83 8.36
N GLU A 16 -9.19 11.54 7.41
CA GLU A 16 -10.15 10.95 6.48
C GLU A 16 -9.48 9.95 5.54
N SER A 17 -8.27 10.25 5.04
CA SER A 17 -7.48 9.35 4.19
C SER A 17 -7.10 8.07 4.91
N ALA A 18 -6.69 8.16 6.17
CA ALA A 18 -6.37 6.99 6.99
C ALA A 18 -7.62 6.12 7.27
N ASN A 19 -8.76 6.76 7.54
CA ASN A 19 -10.04 6.08 7.68
C ASN A 19 -10.43 5.35 6.38
N VAL A 20 -10.33 6.00 5.22
CA VAL A 20 -10.61 5.37 3.91
C VAL A 20 -9.74 4.13 3.70
N LEU A 21 -8.44 4.21 3.99
CA LEU A 21 -7.54 3.07 3.87
C LEU A 21 -7.86 1.96 4.88
N SER A 22 -8.21 2.30 6.12
CA SER A 22 -8.53 1.30 7.14
C SER A 22 -9.76 0.47 6.73
N VAL A 23 -10.77 1.12 6.16
CA VAL A 23 -11.96 0.45 5.62
C VAL A 23 -11.61 -0.39 4.38
N ALA A 24 -10.81 0.17 3.45
CA ALA A 24 -10.44 -0.52 2.21
C ALA A 24 -9.53 -1.75 2.45
N MET A 25 -8.73 -1.74 3.51
CA MET A 25 -7.75 -2.77 3.84
C MET A 25 -8.19 -3.74 4.93
N LEU A 26 -9.39 -3.57 5.50
CA LEU A 26 -9.87 -4.37 6.62
C LEU A 26 -9.94 -5.87 6.29
N ASP A 27 -10.32 -6.21 5.07
CA ASP A 27 -10.38 -7.59 4.57
C ASP A 27 -9.10 -8.03 3.82
N ASN A 28 -8.04 -7.21 3.80
CA ASN A 28 -6.77 -7.61 3.22
C ASN A 28 -6.19 -8.81 4.01
N PRO A 29 -5.84 -9.93 3.35
CA PRO A 29 -5.40 -11.14 4.04
C PRO A 29 -4.21 -10.91 4.99
N LEU A 30 -3.25 -10.08 4.60
CA LEU A 30 -2.09 -9.79 5.43
C LEU A 30 -2.45 -8.91 6.64
N HIS A 31 -3.33 -7.91 6.45
CA HIS A 31 -3.84 -7.13 7.58
C HIS A 31 -4.62 -8.01 8.55
N VAL A 32 -5.50 -8.88 8.06
CA VAL A 32 -6.23 -9.84 8.91
C VAL A 32 -5.26 -10.72 9.68
N ALA A 33 -4.20 -11.22 9.04
CA ALA A 33 -3.19 -12.03 9.71
C ALA A 33 -2.41 -11.23 10.75
N VAL A 34 -1.95 -10.02 10.43
CA VAL A 34 -1.12 -9.19 11.31
C VAL A 34 -1.92 -8.66 12.51
N PHE A 35 -3.11 -8.15 12.27
CA PHE A 35 -3.98 -7.57 13.32
C PHE A 35 -4.86 -8.62 14.00
N GLN A 36 -4.87 -9.88 13.51
CA GLN A 36 -5.57 -11.03 14.08
C GLN A 36 -7.09 -10.87 14.12
N GLY A 37 -7.65 -10.15 13.18
CA GLY A 37 -9.09 -9.94 13.06
C GLY A 37 -9.44 -8.91 12.01
N LYS A 38 -10.75 -8.64 11.89
CA LYS A 38 -11.31 -7.68 10.96
C LYS A 38 -12.56 -6.97 11.52
N GLY A 39 -12.58 -6.79 12.83
CA GLY A 39 -13.62 -6.02 13.51
C GLY A 39 -13.26 -4.54 13.60
N GLU A 40 -14.11 -3.82 14.31
CA GLU A 40 -13.92 -2.36 14.49
C GLU A 40 -12.63 -2.03 15.26
N LYS A 41 -12.25 -2.86 16.22
CA LYS A 41 -10.99 -2.69 16.97
C LYS A 41 -9.79 -2.74 16.02
N GLU A 42 -9.73 -3.75 15.15
CA GLU A 42 -8.63 -3.92 14.19
C GLU A 42 -8.66 -2.79 13.14
N ARG A 43 -9.84 -2.37 12.70
CA ARG A 43 -9.99 -1.21 11.81
C ARG A 43 -9.36 0.05 12.40
N LEU A 44 -9.61 0.34 13.66
CA LEU A 44 -9.04 1.50 14.36
C LEU A 44 -7.51 1.40 14.50
N GLU A 45 -6.97 0.21 14.74
CA GLU A 45 -5.51 -0.01 14.77
C GLU A 45 -4.87 0.20 13.38
N ILE A 46 -5.54 -0.24 12.31
CA ILE A 46 -5.12 -0.01 10.92
C ILE A 46 -5.19 1.49 10.59
N GLU A 47 -6.27 2.18 10.99
CA GLU A 47 -6.42 3.62 10.81
C GLU A 47 -5.28 4.40 11.50
N LYS A 48 -4.99 4.05 12.76
CA LYS A 48 -3.87 4.64 13.50
C LYS A 48 -2.54 4.43 12.77
N MET A 49 -2.27 3.22 12.29
CA MET A 49 -1.07 2.90 11.53
C MET A 49 -0.93 3.78 10.28
N PHE A 50 -2.02 4.03 9.54
CA PHE A 50 -1.98 4.90 8.36
C PHE A 50 -1.85 6.38 8.72
N CYS A 51 -2.44 6.85 9.83
CA CYS A 51 -2.20 8.20 10.34
C CYS A 51 -0.70 8.41 10.65
N GLU A 52 -0.10 7.47 11.39
CA GLU A 52 1.34 7.50 11.71
C GLU A 52 2.18 7.50 10.43
N LEU A 53 1.87 6.63 9.46
CA LEU A 53 2.55 6.59 8.17
C LEU A 53 2.54 7.94 7.45
N PHE A 54 1.40 8.63 7.41
CA PHE A 54 1.28 9.91 6.70
C PHE A 54 1.94 11.07 7.43
N ILE A 55 2.06 11.01 8.76
CA ILE A 55 2.67 12.05 9.58
C ILE A 55 4.20 11.90 9.62
N GLU A 56 4.67 10.65 9.78
CA GLU A 56 6.06 10.39 10.15
C GLU A 56 6.97 10.07 8.97
N LEU A 57 6.42 9.47 7.90
CA LEU A 57 7.23 9.00 6.79
C LEU A 57 7.06 9.85 5.53
N PRO A 58 8.18 10.25 4.89
CA PRO A 58 8.13 11.02 3.65
C PRO A 58 7.44 10.22 2.54
N GLY A 59 6.68 10.91 1.72
CA GLY A 59 5.99 10.32 0.58
C GLY A 59 5.04 11.31 -0.08
N ILE A 60 4.62 10.97 -1.28
CA ILE A 60 3.61 11.72 -2.03
C ILE A 60 2.29 10.95 -1.89
N VAL A 61 1.25 11.61 -1.45
CA VAL A 61 -0.07 10.98 -1.29
C VAL A 61 -1.06 11.67 -2.23
N PHE A 62 -1.74 10.85 -3.03
CA PHE A 62 -2.86 11.27 -3.87
C PHE A 62 -4.17 10.77 -3.30
N ILE A 63 -5.18 11.61 -3.39
CA ILE A 63 -6.55 11.30 -2.96
C ILE A 63 -7.51 11.43 -4.13
N ALA A 64 -8.48 10.53 -4.20
CA ALA A 64 -9.61 10.60 -5.10
C ALA A 64 -10.80 11.17 -4.33
N LYS A 65 -11.33 12.32 -4.76
CA LYS A 65 -12.49 12.97 -4.15
C LYS A 65 -13.71 12.92 -5.08
N GLU A 66 -14.87 12.61 -4.52
CA GLU A 66 -16.19 12.78 -5.14
C GLU A 66 -17.05 13.60 -4.21
N ASN A 67 -17.59 14.75 -4.70
CA ASN A 67 -18.43 15.67 -3.89
C ASN A 67 -17.76 16.07 -2.55
N GLN A 68 -16.46 16.37 -2.56
CA GLN A 68 -15.60 16.72 -1.41
C GLN A 68 -15.24 15.56 -0.47
N ASN A 69 -15.84 14.37 -0.60
CA ASN A 69 -15.49 13.21 0.22
C ASN A 69 -14.32 12.44 -0.40
N ILE A 70 -13.39 11.98 0.43
CA ILE A 70 -12.28 11.12 0.01
C ILE A 70 -12.83 9.70 -0.13
N ILE A 71 -12.69 9.12 -1.31
CA ILE A 71 -13.17 7.78 -1.65
C ILE A 71 -12.06 6.81 -2.07
N GLY A 72 -10.86 7.33 -2.25
CA GLY A 72 -9.68 6.53 -2.57
C GLY A 72 -8.41 7.27 -2.20
N VAL A 73 -7.37 6.51 -1.86
CA VAL A 73 -6.06 7.04 -1.43
C VAL A 73 -4.97 6.20 -2.05
N MET A 74 -3.87 6.83 -2.45
CA MET A 74 -2.65 6.17 -2.91
C MET A 74 -1.43 6.94 -2.44
N ARG A 75 -0.46 6.23 -1.87
CA ARG A 75 0.83 6.79 -1.47
C ARG A 75 1.95 6.20 -2.32
N MET A 76 2.93 7.02 -2.64
CA MET A 76 4.17 6.60 -3.26
C MET A 76 5.36 7.26 -2.58
N ASN A 77 6.50 6.59 -2.59
CA ASN A 77 7.75 7.16 -2.09
C ASN A 77 8.95 6.64 -2.90
N SER A 78 9.96 7.49 -3.01
CA SER A 78 11.25 7.10 -3.57
C SER A 78 12.03 6.25 -2.56
N CYS A 79 12.60 5.15 -3.02
CA CYS A 79 13.46 4.25 -2.26
C CYS A 79 14.82 4.16 -2.93
N GLU A 80 15.88 4.33 -2.14
CA GLU A 80 17.28 4.23 -2.61
C GLU A 80 17.74 2.78 -2.89
N GLY A 81 16.83 1.83 -2.73
CA GLY A 81 17.09 0.41 -2.80
C GLY A 81 17.26 -0.24 -1.43
N ARG A 82 17.31 -1.57 -1.46
CA ARG A 82 17.29 -2.40 -0.26
C ARG A 82 18.43 -2.06 0.70
N LYS A 83 18.07 -1.70 1.93
CA LYS A 83 18.97 -1.64 3.07
C LYS A 83 18.91 -2.96 3.84
N ALA A 84 20.01 -3.34 4.50
CA ALA A 84 19.98 -4.51 5.37
C ALA A 84 18.88 -4.35 6.41
N ALA A 85 17.96 -5.31 6.45
CA ALA A 85 16.89 -5.32 7.43
C ALA A 85 17.23 -6.31 8.56
N ASP A 86 17.23 -5.84 9.78
CA ASP A 86 17.33 -6.71 10.95
C ASP A 86 16.00 -7.44 11.14
N VAL A 87 16.03 -8.75 11.02
CA VAL A 87 14.88 -9.57 11.38
C VAL A 87 14.76 -9.57 12.92
N PRO A 88 13.57 -9.36 13.47
CA PRO A 88 13.36 -9.48 14.91
C PRO A 88 13.78 -10.87 15.39
N LYS A 89 14.87 -10.95 16.17
CA LYS A 89 15.47 -12.22 16.60
C LYS A 89 14.76 -12.87 17.79
N ASN A 90 13.91 -12.13 18.48
CA ASN A 90 13.23 -12.60 19.68
C ASN A 90 11.73 -12.66 19.46
N ILE A 91 11.20 -13.87 19.35
CA ILE A 91 9.76 -14.14 19.45
C ILE A 91 9.39 -13.92 20.91
N LYS A 92 8.77 -12.79 21.22
CA LYS A 92 8.26 -12.53 22.58
C LYS A 92 6.86 -13.11 22.77
N ASP A 93 5.99 -12.88 21.81
CA ASP A 93 4.62 -13.40 21.78
C ASP A 93 4.13 -13.35 20.34
N GLU A 94 3.72 -14.49 19.80
CA GLU A 94 3.17 -14.57 18.42
C GLU A 94 1.83 -13.83 18.27
N ASN A 95 1.19 -13.48 19.38
CA ASN A 95 -0.04 -12.70 19.40
C ASN A 95 0.21 -11.19 19.57
N ASP A 96 1.44 -10.76 19.78
CA ASP A 96 1.78 -9.34 19.88
C ASP A 96 1.73 -8.67 18.50
N ILE A 97 0.84 -7.68 18.33
CA ILE A 97 0.65 -6.95 17.06
C ILE A 97 1.94 -6.21 16.66
N GLY A 98 2.68 -5.65 17.62
CA GLY A 98 3.93 -4.97 17.35
C GLY A 98 4.99 -5.92 16.78
N TRP A 99 5.11 -7.10 17.34
CA TRP A 99 5.99 -8.15 16.82
C TRP A 99 5.54 -8.59 15.42
N ARG A 100 4.23 -8.82 15.18
CA ARG A 100 3.71 -9.22 13.87
C ARG A 100 3.96 -8.15 12.81
N LYS A 101 3.78 -6.87 13.14
CA LYS A 101 4.16 -5.74 12.26
C LYS A 101 5.66 -5.76 11.94
N SER A 102 6.51 -6.02 12.93
CA SER A 102 7.97 -6.05 12.72
C SER A 102 8.41 -7.21 11.81
N VAL A 103 7.79 -8.38 11.94
CA VAL A 103 8.00 -9.52 11.02
C VAL A 103 7.57 -9.17 9.60
N TRP A 104 6.39 -8.58 9.44
CA TRP A 104 5.88 -8.11 8.17
C TRP A 104 6.84 -7.13 7.49
N HIS A 105 7.21 -6.05 8.17
CA HIS A 105 8.10 -5.02 7.63
C HIS A 105 9.50 -5.57 7.33
N ALA A 106 10.03 -6.47 8.17
CA ALA A 106 11.33 -7.09 7.92
C ALA A 106 11.33 -7.99 6.68
N GLU A 107 10.24 -8.73 6.44
CA GLU A 107 10.13 -9.56 5.25
C GLU A 107 10.02 -8.71 3.98
N TRP A 108 9.21 -7.65 3.99
CA TRP A 108 9.11 -6.73 2.87
C TRP A 108 10.44 -6.04 2.59
N ALA A 109 11.09 -5.47 3.60
CA ALA A 109 12.40 -4.85 3.45
C ALA A 109 13.47 -5.81 2.90
N ARG A 110 13.39 -7.11 3.23
CA ARG A 110 14.29 -8.14 2.68
C ARG A 110 14.04 -8.42 1.20
N ARG A 111 12.83 -8.18 0.71
CA ARG A 111 12.42 -8.42 -0.68
C ARG A 111 12.50 -7.18 -1.56
N ASP A 112 12.65 -6.02 -0.96
CA ASP A 112 12.80 -4.74 -1.64
C ASP A 112 13.89 -4.82 -2.74
N PRO A 113 13.72 -4.17 -3.91
CA PRO A 113 14.74 -4.12 -4.95
C PRO A 113 16.08 -3.56 -4.44
N LEU A 114 17.20 -4.03 -5.02
CA LEU A 114 18.54 -3.50 -4.70
C LEU A 114 18.77 -2.11 -5.29
N GLU A 115 18.08 -1.81 -6.39
CA GLU A 115 18.20 -0.58 -7.15
C GLU A 115 17.19 0.47 -6.68
N GLN A 116 17.49 1.74 -6.96
CA GLN A 116 16.56 2.84 -6.72
C GLN A 116 15.26 2.61 -7.49
N HIS A 117 14.14 2.86 -6.82
CA HIS A 117 12.80 2.67 -7.37
C HIS A 117 11.76 3.54 -6.66
N TRP A 118 10.59 3.67 -7.26
CA TRP A 118 9.40 4.19 -6.60
C TRP A 118 8.57 3.05 -6.02
N HIS A 119 8.30 3.12 -4.74
CA HIS A 119 7.43 2.16 -4.04
C HIS A 119 5.99 2.69 -4.02
N LEU A 120 5.06 1.86 -4.49
CA LEU A 120 3.62 2.08 -4.37
C LEU A 120 3.09 1.40 -3.12
N GLY A 121 2.59 2.16 -2.18
CA GLY A 121 1.91 1.60 -1.02
C GLY A 121 1.70 2.58 0.13
N PRO A 122 0.51 2.56 0.70
CA PRO A 122 -0.70 1.82 0.33
C PRO A 122 -1.48 2.42 -0.86
N ILE A 123 -2.39 1.62 -1.45
CA ILE A 123 -3.45 2.08 -2.35
C ILE A 123 -4.77 1.42 -1.97
N GLY A 124 -5.81 2.21 -1.76
CA GLY A 124 -7.15 1.71 -1.40
C GLY A 124 -8.27 2.59 -1.91
N VAL A 125 -9.41 1.95 -2.20
CA VAL A 125 -10.67 2.60 -2.59
C VAL A 125 -11.77 2.04 -1.72
N LEU A 126 -12.63 2.90 -1.18
CA LEU A 126 -13.77 2.49 -0.37
C LEU A 126 -14.56 1.36 -1.05
N PRO A 127 -14.98 0.30 -0.33
CA PRO A 127 -15.71 -0.83 -0.89
C PRO A 127 -16.93 -0.42 -1.73
N SER A 128 -17.68 0.60 -1.31
CA SER A 128 -18.83 1.14 -2.02
C SER A 128 -18.49 1.78 -3.38
N HIS A 129 -17.23 2.09 -3.65
CA HIS A 129 -16.75 2.77 -4.85
C HIS A 129 -15.79 1.89 -5.67
N GLN A 130 -15.52 0.65 -5.23
CA GLN A 130 -14.73 -0.30 -6.00
C GLN A 130 -15.45 -0.72 -7.29
N GLY A 131 -14.67 -1.07 -8.32
CA GLY A 131 -15.22 -1.43 -9.62
C GLY A 131 -15.64 -0.26 -10.50
N SER A 132 -15.58 0.98 -10.02
CA SER A 132 -15.95 2.21 -10.76
C SER A 132 -14.76 2.89 -11.49
N GLY A 133 -13.57 2.25 -11.51
CA GLY A 133 -12.39 2.77 -12.21
C GLY A 133 -11.49 3.67 -11.36
N ILE A 134 -11.85 4.02 -10.11
CA ILE A 134 -11.07 4.92 -9.25
C ILE A 134 -9.65 4.37 -8.99
N GLY A 135 -9.55 3.07 -8.71
CA GLY A 135 -8.23 2.44 -8.56
C GLY A 135 -7.34 2.60 -9.80
N SER A 136 -7.95 2.51 -11.01
CA SER A 136 -7.21 2.74 -12.26
C SER A 136 -6.78 4.18 -12.41
N MET A 137 -7.61 5.16 -12.04
CA MET A 137 -7.24 6.57 -12.07
C MET A 137 -6.06 6.88 -11.14
N LEU A 138 -6.02 6.28 -9.95
CA LEU A 138 -4.90 6.40 -9.01
C LEU A 138 -3.63 5.75 -9.59
N MET A 139 -3.76 4.55 -10.17
CA MET A 139 -2.62 3.87 -10.82
C MET A 139 -2.10 4.62 -12.05
N ASP A 140 -2.97 5.18 -12.88
CA ASP A 140 -2.57 6.03 -14.01
C ASP A 140 -1.79 7.26 -13.53
N ARG A 141 -2.21 7.84 -12.40
CA ARG A 141 -1.47 8.94 -11.78
C ARG A 141 -0.11 8.49 -11.30
N PHE A 142 -0.02 7.38 -10.58
CA PHE A 142 1.23 6.78 -10.13
C PHE A 142 2.18 6.52 -11.30
N CYS A 143 1.73 5.83 -12.33
CA CYS A 143 2.55 5.50 -13.48
C CYS A 143 3.08 6.76 -14.19
N ARG A 144 2.27 7.79 -14.34
CA ARG A 144 2.73 9.07 -14.91
C ARG A 144 3.83 9.74 -14.11
N GLU A 145 3.74 9.74 -12.78
CA GLU A 145 4.78 10.31 -11.92
C GLU A 145 6.10 9.53 -12.04
N VAL A 146 6.02 8.19 -12.05
CA VAL A 146 7.19 7.31 -12.18
C VAL A 146 7.82 7.41 -13.57
N ASP A 147 7.01 7.42 -14.64
CA ASP A 147 7.47 7.54 -16.01
C ASP A 147 8.15 8.89 -16.29
N ALA A 148 7.64 9.98 -15.70
CA ALA A 148 8.28 11.29 -15.77
C ALA A 148 9.69 11.32 -15.15
N CYS A 149 9.98 10.41 -14.25
CA CYS A 149 11.30 10.24 -13.62
C CYS A 149 12.17 9.17 -14.31
N PHE A 150 11.67 8.50 -15.37
CA PHE A 150 12.35 7.35 -15.99
C PHE A 150 12.77 6.29 -14.98
N ALA A 151 11.95 6.03 -13.97
CA ALA A 151 12.28 5.18 -12.84
C ALA A 151 11.54 3.85 -12.89
N LYS A 152 12.05 2.87 -12.13
CA LYS A 152 11.36 1.62 -11.84
C LYS A 152 10.30 1.82 -10.77
N ALA A 153 9.28 0.99 -10.79
CA ALA A 153 8.24 0.95 -9.76
C ALA A 153 8.12 -0.43 -9.14
N TYR A 154 7.80 -0.46 -7.86
CA TYR A 154 7.70 -1.68 -7.07
C TYR A 154 6.50 -1.63 -6.13
N LEU A 155 5.90 -2.79 -5.87
CA LEU A 155 4.81 -2.96 -4.93
C LEU A 155 4.73 -4.39 -4.39
N GLU A 156 4.01 -4.55 -3.27
CA GLU A 156 3.61 -5.84 -2.72
C GLU A 156 2.09 -6.03 -2.81
N THR A 157 1.66 -7.28 -2.96
CA THR A 157 0.24 -7.63 -2.94
C THR A 157 0.00 -9.10 -2.60
N GLU A 158 -1.15 -9.40 -2.00
CA GLU A 158 -1.51 -10.75 -1.55
C GLU A 158 -2.55 -11.40 -2.47
N GLY A 159 -3.44 -10.61 -3.06
CA GLY A 159 -4.60 -11.11 -3.80
C GLY A 159 -4.34 -11.33 -5.29
N ASP A 160 -4.76 -12.48 -5.84
CA ASP A 160 -4.67 -12.76 -7.29
C ASP A 160 -5.44 -11.75 -8.15
N LYS A 161 -6.54 -11.20 -7.61
CA LYS A 161 -7.30 -10.12 -8.27
C LYS A 161 -6.43 -8.86 -8.42
N ASN A 162 -5.66 -8.54 -7.39
CA ASN A 162 -4.77 -7.39 -7.40
C ASN A 162 -3.58 -7.61 -8.34
N VAL A 163 -3.00 -8.82 -8.38
CA VAL A 163 -1.96 -9.16 -9.36
C VAL A 163 -2.44 -8.85 -10.77
N ARG A 164 -3.60 -9.42 -11.18
CA ARG A 164 -4.19 -9.14 -12.50
C ARG A 164 -4.50 -7.66 -12.75
N PHE A 165 -4.79 -6.92 -11.69
CA PHE A 165 -5.00 -5.48 -11.78
C PHE A 165 -3.68 -4.74 -12.07
N TYR A 166 -2.61 -5.03 -11.34
CA TYR A 166 -1.31 -4.38 -11.54
C TYR A 166 -0.61 -4.80 -12.84
N GLU A 167 -0.84 -6.03 -13.31
CA GLU A 167 -0.33 -6.49 -14.63
C GLU A 167 -0.80 -5.59 -15.78
N LYS A 168 -2.01 -5.00 -15.71
CA LYS A 168 -2.52 -4.04 -16.70
C LYS A 168 -1.69 -2.75 -16.78
N PHE A 169 -0.95 -2.43 -15.73
CA PHE A 169 -0.05 -1.28 -15.64
C PHE A 169 1.42 -1.65 -15.86
N GLY A 170 1.69 -2.86 -16.35
CA GLY A 170 3.04 -3.32 -16.72
C GLY A 170 3.85 -3.92 -15.56
N PHE A 171 3.25 -4.12 -14.39
CA PHE A 171 3.91 -4.82 -13.30
C PHE A 171 3.98 -6.32 -13.55
N LYS A 172 5.09 -6.95 -13.14
CA LYS A 172 5.31 -8.41 -13.22
C LYS A 172 5.74 -8.94 -11.87
N ILE A 173 5.28 -10.13 -11.52
CA ILE A 173 5.75 -10.82 -10.30
C ILE A 173 7.23 -11.15 -10.49
N VAL A 174 8.06 -10.68 -9.58
CA VAL A 174 9.51 -10.96 -9.56
C VAL A 174 9.92 -11.87 -8.39
N ARG A 175 9.12 -11.90 -7.34
CA ARG A 175 9.34 -12.75 -6.15
C ARG A 175 8.03 -13.08 -5.46
N GLU A 176 8.07 -14.13 -4.63
CA GLU A 176 6.99 -14.52 -3.73
C GLU A 176 7.58 -14.91 -2.37
N SER A 177 6.80 -14.75 -1.32
CA SER A 177 7.06 -15.31 0.00
C SER A 177 5.76 -15.54 0.77
N GLU A 178 5.86 -16.07 1.98
CA GLU A 178 4.74 -16.19 2.90
C GLU A 178 5.01 -15.43 4.19
N ILE A 179 4.01 -14.70 4.68
CA ILE A 179 3.99 -14.02 5.96
C ILE A 179 2.73 -14.45 6.69
N PHE A 180 2.85 -15.13 7.82
CA PHE A 180 1.72 -15.69 8.59
C PHE A 180 0.76 -16.53 7.73
N ASN A 181 1.30 -17.42 6.89
CA ASN A 181 0.55 -18.25 5.93
C ASN A 181 -0.21 -17.45 4.84
N VAL A 182 0.12 -16.17 4.69
CA VAL A 182 -0.42 -15.34 3.60
C VAL A 182 0.62 -15.22 2.51
N LYS A 183 0.24 -15.61 1.29
CA LYS A 183 1.11 -15.50 0.11
C LYS A 183 1.25 -14.04 -0.30
N ASN A 184 2.50 -13.56 -0.29
CA ASN A 184 2.87 -12.22 -0.75
C ASN A 184 3.56 -12.30 -2.10
N ARG A 185 3.16 -11.44 -3.04
CA ARG A 185 3.78 -11.27 -4.34
C ARG A 185 4.43 -9.90 -4.41
N TYR A 186 5.66 -9.91 -4.86
CA TYR A 186 6.49 -8.73 -5.07
C TYR A 186 6.54 -8.45 -6.56
N MET A 187 6.04 -7.28 -6.95
CA MET A 187 5.88 -6.95 -8.36
C MET A 187 6.73 -5.73 -8.74
N LEU A 188 7.38 -5.83 -9.89
CA LEU A 188 8.23 -4.79 -10.45
C LEU A 188 7.69 -4.34 -11.81
N ARG A 189 7.79 -3.06 -12.07
CA ARG A 189 7.58 -2.43 -13.36
C ARG A 189 8.86 -1.71 -13.77
N ASP A 190 9.41 -2.04 -14.92
CA ASP A 190 10.54 -1.31 -15.48
C ASP A 190 10.14 0.10 -15.92
N SER A 191 11.12 1.00 -16.00
CA SER A 191 10.91 2.33 -16.54
C SER A 191 10.39 2.25 -17.98
N SER A 192 9.45 3.10 -18.32
CA SER A 192 9.09 3.33 -19.73
C SER A 192 10.29 4.02 -20.41
N ALA A 193 10.77 3.42 -21.51
CA ALA A 193 11.84 3.98 -22.33
C ALA A 193 11.35 5.20 -23.12
#